data_6e31ac5f973214416180a81730dcb4f0
#
_entry.id   6e31ac5f973214416180a81730dcb4f0
#
_cell.length_a   1.000
_cell.length_b   1.000
_cell.length_c   1.000
_cell.angle_alpha   90.00
_cell.angle_beta   90.00
_cell.angle_gamma   90.00
#
_symmetry.space_group_name_H-M   'P 1'
#
loop_
_entity.id
_entity.type
_entity.pdbx_description
1 polymer ?
#
loop_
_entity_poly.entity_id
_entity_poly.type
_entity_poly.pdbx_seq_one_letter_code
_entity_poly.pdbx_strand_id
1 'polypeptide(L)'
;FNTLDDMEEMRPLLDAANTYGCHIMLHPGLKVGEEPPARPTDHMQYRLSALDLQNSAAQVALTVILSDMLDAYPRVTFQVVNLGGTLPFIFERLESIARHRNPDAPFPTERLRRIWYDCASLGPRALEAAVKLLGADRIMLGSDYPIFKDDPYAHALAPADLSAKDKQQIAWKTADDLITHLSALRENT
;
A
#
# COMPACT_ATOMS: atom_id res chain seq x y z
N PHE A 1 4.26 -2.31 12.16
CA PHE A 1 5.19 -1.96 11.08
C PHE A 1 4.98 -0.51 10.65
N ASN A 2 5.29 0.41 11.56
CA ASN A 2 5.02 1.84 11.36
C ASN A 2 6.30 2.70 11.41
N THR A 3 7.45 2.11 11.72
CA THR A 3 8.74 2.81 11.89
C THR A 3 9.87 2.07 11.19
N LEU A 4 11.01 2.74 11.03
CA LEU A 4 12.23 2.11 10.51
C LEU A 4 12.77 1.04 11.46
N ASP A 5 12.54 1.16 12.78
CA ASP A 5 12.94 0.14 13.75
C ASP A 5 12.12 -1.15 13.56
N ASP A 6 10.80 -1.03 13.26
CA ASP A 6 9.98 -2.18 12.89
C ASP A 6 10.50 -2.87 11.63
N MET A 7 11.01 -2.09 10.68
CA MET A 7 11.61 -2.61 9.45
C MET A 7 12.89 -3.42 9.74
N GLU A 8 13.74 -2.95 10.66
CA GLU A 8 14.95 -3.68 11.05
C GLU A 8 14.62 -5.07 11.62
N GLU A 9 13.54 -5.18 12.41
CA GLU A 9 13.06 -6.46 12.93
C GLU A 9 12.60 -7.42 11.81
N MET A 10 12.19 -6.88 10.66
CA MET A 10 11.75 -7.67 9.50
C MET A 10 12.89 -8.19 8.63
N ARG A 11 14.13 -7.72 8.80
CA ARG A 11 15.26 -8.10 7.93
C ARG A 11 15.44 -9.61 7.75
N PRO A 12 15.37 -10.47 8.78
CA PRO A 12 15.51 -11.91 8.58
C PRO A 12 14.43 -12.51 7.67
N LEU A 13 13.19 -11.98 7.75
CA LEU A 13 12.11 -12.38 6.85
C LEU A 13 12.36 -11.87 5.42
N LEU A 14 12.83 -10.63 5.28
CA LEU A 14 13.13 -10.02 4.00
C LEU A 14 14.29 -10.72 3.28
N ASP A 15 15.31 -11.15 3.99
CA ASP A 15 16.43 -11.96 3.45
C ASP A 15 15.90 -13.28 2.85
N ALA A 16 15.05 -13.98 3.60
CA ALA A 16 14.41 -15.19 3.10
C ALA A 16 13.50 -14.90 1.90
N ALA A 17 12.66 -13.87 1.99
CA ALA A 17 11.76 -13.46 0.92
C ALA A 17 12.51 -13.07 -0.36
N ASN A 18 13.65 -12.39 -0.23
CA ASN A 18 14.50 -12.00 -1.35
C ASN A 18 15.15 -13.22 -2.01
N THR A 19 15.54 -14.22 -1.22
CA THR A 19 16.08 -15.48 -1.76
C THR A 19 15.07 -16.16 -2.67
N TYR A 20 13.79 -16.19 -2.29
CA TYR A 20 12.74 -16.92 -3.01
C TYR A 20 11.92 -16.05 -4.01
N GLY A 21 12.19 -14.75 -4.12
CA GLY A 21 11.42 -13.87 -5.00
C GLY A 21 9.96 -13.77 -4.56
N CYS A 22 9.73 -13.33 -3.33
CA CYS A 22 8.40 -13.29 -2.73
C CYS A 22 7.67 -11.96 -2.97
N HIS A 23 6.34 -12.04 -2.95
CA HIS A 23 5.47 -10.89 -2.80
C HIS A 23 5.00 -10.79 -1.35
N ILE A 24 5.14 -9.61 -0.74
CA ILE A 24 4.75 -9.35 0.64
C ILE A 24 3.63 -8.31 0.67
N MET A 25 2.46 -8.72 1.14
CA MET A 25 1.36 -7.81 1.43
C MET A 25 1.50 -7.29 2.86
N LEU A 26 1.57 -5.98 3.00
CA LEU A 26 1.71 -5.27 4.26
C LEU A 26 0.35 -4.77 4.71
N HIS A 27 -0.12 -5.30 5.83
CA HIS A 27 -1.39 -4.94 6.46
C HIS A 27 -1.12 -4.40 7.86
N PRO A 28 -1.70 -3.23 8.24
CA PRO A 28 -1.58 -2.71 9.61
C PRO A 28 -2.12 -3.68 10.65
N GLY A 29 -1.41 -3.82 11.75
CA GLY A 29 -1.80 -4.70 12.85
C GLY A 29 -0.92 -4.48 14.06
N LEU A 30 -1.29 -5.09 15.18
CA LEU A 30 -0.49 -5.11 16.40
C LEU A 30 0.53 -6.26 16.34
N LYS A 31 1.68 -6.07 16.94
CA LYS A 31 2.63 -7.15 17.19
C LYS A 31 2.06 -8.14 18.21
N VAL A 32 2.52 -9.36 18.18
CA VAL A 32 2.14 -10.37 19.18
C VAL A 32 2.54 -9.89 20.58
N GLY A 33 1.55 -9.77 21.47
CA GLY A 33 1.74 -9.27 22.84
C GLY A 33 1.74 -7.75 22.98
N GLU A 34 1.54 -7.00 21.90
CA GLU A 34 1.39 -5.56 21.95
C GLU A 34 -0.04 -5.18 22.39
N GLU A 35 -0.14 -4.32 23.38
CA GLU A 35 -1.44 -3.77 23.81
C GLU A 35 -1.86 -2.64 22.88
N PRO A 36 -3.14 -2.58 22.50
CA PRO A 36 -3.63 -1.48 21.68
C PRO A 36 -3.44 -0.15 22.42
N PRO A 37 -3.01 0.91 21.73
CA PRO A 37 -2.89 2.22 22.36
C PRO A 37 -4.24 2.71 22.88
N ALA A 38 -4.22 3.44 24.00
CA ALA A 38 -5.41 4.06 24.56
C ALA A 38 -6.05 4.99 23.51
N ARG A 39 -7.34 4.80 23.24
CA ARG A 39 -8.06 5.51 22.18
C ARG A 39 -9.42 6.00 22.68
N PRO A 40 -9.99 7.05 22.06
CA PRO A 40 -11.37 7.43 22.33
C PRO A 40 -12.32 6.25 22.09
N THR A 41 -13.25 6.05 23.00
CA THR A 41 -14.19 4.92 22.96
C THR A 41 -15.51 5.24 22.24
N ASP A 42 -15.76 6.53 21.94
CA ASP A 42 -16.93 6.95 21.19
C ASP A 42 -16.76 6.69 19.68
N HIS A 43 -17.82 6.23 19.05
CA HIS A 43 -17.86 6.01 17.60
C HIS A 43 -16.70 5.15 17.04
N MET A 44 -16.37 4.07 17.72
CA MET A 44 -15.22 3.18 17.41
C MET A 44 -15.19 2.72 15.96
N GLN A 45 -16.34 2.42 15.34
CA GLN A 45 -16.42 2.00 13.95
C GLN A 45 -15.89 3.06 12.96
N TYR A 46 -15.96 4.35 13.30
CA TYR A 46 -15.43 5.41 12.44
C TYR A 46 -13.99 5.79 12.82
N ARG A 47 -13.70 5.88 14.13
CA ARG A 47 -12.39 6.31 14.59
C ARG A 47 -11.33 5.24 14.40
N LEU A 48 -11.61 4.02 14.86
CA LEU A 48 -10.65 2.93 14.81
C LEU A 48 -10.64 2.25 13.43
N SER A 49 -11.80 1.71 13.03
CA SER A 49 -11.87 0.85 11.83
C SER A 49 -11.77 1.63 10.52
N ALA A 50 -12.11 2.92 10.51
CA ALA A 50 -11.95 3.74 9.32
C ALA A 50 -10.70 4.63 9.41
N LEU A 51 -10.66 5.60 10.34
CA LEU A 51 -9.61 6.62 10.35
C LEU A 51 -8.24 6.08 10.74
N ASP A 52 -8.15 5.40 11.90
CA ASP A 52 -6.85 4.95 12.41
C ASP A 52 -6.24 3.85 11.55
N LEU A 53 -7.07 2.95 11.01
CA LEU A 53 -6.61 1.92 10.09
C LEU A 53 -6.00 2.53 8.82
N GLN A 54 -6.65 3.54 8.24
CA GLN A 54 -6.15 4.21 7.05
C GLN A 54 -4.87 5.02 7.34
N ASN A 55 -4.78 5.65 8.50
CA ASN A 55 -3.55 6.32 8.93
C ASN A 55 -2.40 5.32 9.14
N SER A 56 -2.69 4.15 9.70
CA SER A 56 -1.70 3.09 9.88
C SER A 56 -1.22 2.53 8.53
N ALA A 57 -2.11 2.36 7.55
CA ALA A 57 -1.70 1.96 6.19
C ALA A 57 -0.77 3.01 5.54
N ALA A 58 -1.03 4.30 5.76
CA ALA A 58 -0.15 5.37 5.28
C ALA A 58 1.22 5.34 5.98
N GLN A 59 1.29 5.05 7.28
CA GLN A 59 2.56 4.88 7.99
C GLN A 59 3.37 3.70 7.45
N VAL A 60 2.71 2.56 7.20
CA VAL A 60 3.36 1.40 6.56
C VAL A 60 3.95 1.77 5.20
N ALA A 61 3.17 2.45 4.36
CA ALA A 61 3.65 2.90 3.05
C ALA A 61 4.86 3.84 3.17
N LEU A 62 4.83 4.80 4.11
CA LEU A 62 5.94 5.72 4.38
C LEU A 62 7.19 4.97 4.85
N THR A 63 7.06 3.96 5.70
CA THR A 63 8.18 3.14 6.15
C THR A 63 8.88 2.46 4.97
N VAL A 64 8.12 1.87 4.04
CA VAL A 64 8.68 1.26 2.83
C VAL A 64 9.36 2.31 1.94
N ILE A 65 8.73 3.47 1.73
CA ILE A 65 9.23 4.55 0.86
C ILE A 65 10.54 5.15 1.41
N LEU A 66 10.62 5.37 2.72
CA LEU A 66 11.73 6.07 3.36
C LEU A 66 12.87 5.13 3.79
N SER A 67 12.64 3.81 3.79
CA SER A 67 13.66 2.80 4.10
C SER A 67 14.51 2.43 2.88
N ASP A 68 15.47 1.55 3.09
CA ASP A 68 16.26 0.93 2.03
C ASP A 68 15.63 -0.35 1.45
N MET A 69 14.47 -0.78 1.95
CA MET A 69 13.84 -2.07 1.61
C MET A 69 13.72 -2.32 0.11
N LEU A 70 13.30 -1.30 -0.63
CA LEU A 70 13.12 -1.41 -2.08
C LEU A 70 14.43 -1.63 -2.84
N ASP A 71 15.55 -1.19 -2.29
CA ASP A 71 16.87 -1.29 -2.90
C ASP A 71 17.66 -2.49 -2.38
N ALA A 72 17.57 -2.75 -1.08
CA ALA A 72 18.24 -3.87 -0.44
C ALA A 72 17.66 -5.24 -0.82
N TYR A 73 16.36 -5.28 -1.15
CA TYR A 73 15.65 -6.52 -1.46
C TYR A 73 15.02 -6.49 -2.86
N PRO A 74 15.82 -6.48 -3.94
CA PRO A 74 15.35 -6.26 -5.31
C PRO A 74 14.46 -7.39 -5.86
N ARG A 75 14.44 -8.55 -5.23
CA ARG A 75 13.58 -9.69 -5.60
C ARG A 75 12.31 -9.77 -4.77
N VAL A 76 12.11 -8.87 -3.80
CA VAL A 76 10.88 -8.74 -3.04
C VAL A 76 10.00 -7.66 -3.66
N THR A 77 8.75 -7.97 -3.87
CA THR A 77 7.73 -6.98 -4.23
C THR A 77 6.83 -6.71 -3.03
N PHE A 78 6.45 -5.45 -2.85
CA PHE A 78 5.63 -5.03 -1.71
C PHE A 78 4.27 -4.54 -2.17
N GLN A 79 3.22 -4.92 -1.44
CA GLN A 79 1.88 -4.38 -1.57
C GLN A 79 1.46 -3.75 -0.25
N VAL A 80 0.89 -2.55 -0.32
CA VAL A 80 0.25 -1.90 0.83
C VAL A 80 -1.26 -1.88 0.58
N VAL A 81 -2.02 -2.30 1.59
CA VAL A 81 -3.48 -2.40 1.50
C VAL A 81 -4.17 -1.03 1.41
N ASN A 82 -5.42 -1.01 0.99
CA ASN A 82 -6.31 0.14 1.07
C ASN A 82 -5.75 1.40 0.37
N LEU A 83 -5.17 1.26 -0.82
CA LEU A 83 -4.54 2.36 -1.59
C LEU A 83 -3.43 3.11 -0.81
N GLY A 84 -2.82 2.47 0.21
CA GLY A 84 -1.90 3.15 1.13
C GLY A 84 -2.60 4.09 2.11
N GLY A 85 -3.89 3.83 2.39
CA GLY A 85 -4.68 4.58 3.36
C GLY A 85 -4.86 6.06 3.03
N THR A 86 -4.47 6.93 3.95
CA THR A 86 -4.55 8.38 3.76
C THR A 86 -3.42 8.94 2.90
N LEU A 87 -2.45 8.13 2.48
CA LEU A 87 -1.27 8.58 1.73
C LEU A 87 -1.61 9.39 0.47
N PRO A 88 -2.54 8.98 -0.41
CA PRO A 88 -2.85 9.75 -1.61
C PRO A 88 -3.37 11.16 -1.32
N PHE A 89 -4.07 11.35 -0.20
CA PHE A 89 -4.60 12.64 0.20
C PHE A 89 -3.53 13.60 0.76
N ILE A 90 -2.53 13.05 1.48
CA ILE A 90 -1.51 13.88 2.15
C ILE A 90 -0.20 14.00 1.36
N PHE A 91 -0.13 13.40 0.19
CA PHE A 91 1.13 13.23 -0.54
C PHE A 91 1.83 14.56 -0.87
N GLU A 92 1.13 15.53 -1.43
CA GLU A 92 1.70 16.85 -1.75
C GLU A 92 2.19 17.60 -0.50
N ARG A 93 1.60 17.29 0.67
CA ARG A 93 2.09 17.82 1.95
C ARG A 93 3.41 17.20 2.36
N LEU A 94 3.63 15.91 2.09
CA LEU A 94 4.93 15.25 2.34
C LEU A 94 6.04 15.89 1.50
N GLU A 95 5.78 16.09 0.22
CA GLU A 95 6.70 16.80 -0.67
C GLU A 95 6.96 18.25 -0.21
N SER A 96 5.91 18.95 0.22
CA SER A 96 6.04 20.30 0.76
C SER A 96 6.89 20.36 2.03
N ILE A 97 6.71 19.40 2.94
CA ILE A 97 7.52 19.31 4.17
C ILE A 97 8.98 19.05 3.81
N ALA A 98 9.26 18.10 2.93
CA ALA A 98 10.63 17.81 2.48
C ALA A 98 11.27 19.09 1.89
N ARG A 99 10.59 19.74 0.95
CA ARG A 99 11.07 20.95 0.29
C ARG A 99 11.38 22.11 1.25
N HIS A 100 10.58 22.27 2.32
CA HIS A 100 10.75 23.38 3.26
C HIS A 100 11.70 23.09 4.43
N ARG A 101 11.76 21.83 4.86
CA ARG A 101 12.51 21.44 6.06
C ARG A 101 13.82 20.70 5.77
N ASN A 102 13.89 20.08 4.61
CA ASN A 102 15.05 19.31 4.19
C ASN A 102 15.28 19.45 2.67
N PRO A 103 15.60 20.66 2.18
CA PRO A 103 15.69 20.96 0.75
C PRO A 103 16.77 20.13 0.03
N ASP A 104 17.81 19.66 0.75
CA ASP A 104 18.88 18.84 0.19
C ASP A 104 18.51 17.35 0.06
N ALA A 105 17.37 16.94 0.64
CA ALA A 105 16.85 15.59 0.55
C ALA A 105 15.35 15.61 0.16
N PRO A 106 15.04 15.71 -1.13
CA PRO A 106 13.65 15.72 -1.60
C PRO A 106 12.95 14.40 -1.24
N PHE A 107 11.63 14.47 -1.09
CA PHE A 107 10.83 13.27 -0.87
C PHE A 107 10.97 12.32 -2.06
N PRO A 108 11.24 11.02 -1.85
CA PRO A 108 11.52 10.07 -2.93
C PRO A 108 10.21 9.60 -3.63
N THR A 109 9.56 10.51 -4.34
CA THR A 109 8.26 10.35 -4.99
C THR A 109 8.21 9.15 -5.93
N GLU A 110 9.29 8.86 -6.63
CA GLU A 110 9.41 7.75 -7.59
C GLU A 110 9.25 6.37 -6.93
N ARG A 111 9.53 6.26 -5.63
CA ARG A 111 9.40 5.01 -4.89
C ARG A 111 7.97 4.56 -4.70
N LEU A 112 6.99 5.48 -4.76
CA LEU A 112 5.57 5.14 -4.76
C LEU A 112 5.21 4.10 -5.82
N ARG A 113 5.78 4.24 -7.01
CA ARG A 113 5.50 3.36 -8.14
C ARG A 113 6.30 2.06 -8.13
N ARG A 114 7.11 1.84 -7.11
CA ARG A 114 7.79 0.56 -6.84
C ARG A 114 7.00 -0.33 -5.88
N ILE A 115 5.85 0.15 -5.39
CA ILE A 115 4.95 -0.53 -4.48
C ILE A 115 3.64 -0.82 -5.23
N TRP A 116 3.01 -1.95 -4.93
CA TRP A 116 1.66 -2.28 -5.35
C TRP A 116 0.66 -1.92 -4.26
N TYR A 117 -0.58 -1.70 -4.66
CA TYR A 117 -1.67 -1.33 -3.77
C TYR A 117 -2.92 -2.13 -4.14
N ASP A 118 -3.86 -2.24 -3.22
CA ASP A 118 -5.21 -2.68 -3.54
C ASP A 118 -6.25 -1.63 -3.16
N CYS A 119 -7.44 -1.70 -3.76
CA CYS A 119 -8.51 -0.76 -3.48
C CYS A 119 -9.55 -1.29 -2.50
N ALA A 120 -9.20 -2.27 -1.69
CA ALA A 120 -10.10 -2.90 -0.74
C ALA A 120 -10.81 -1.88 0.16
N SER A 121 -12.08 -2.10 0.41
CA SER A 121 -12.95 -1.32 1.29
C SER A 121 -13.13 0.18 0.97
N LEU A 122 -12.56 0.67 -0.15
CA LEU A 122 -12.64 2.07 -0.56
C LEU A 122 -13.54 2.24 -1.80
N GLY A 123 -14.16 3.41 -1.90
CA GLY A 123 -15.09 3.71 -2.99
C GLY A 123 -14.45 4.38 -4.21
N PRO A 124 -15.25 4.71 -5.24
CA PRO A 124 -14.77 5.19 -6.54
C PRO A 124 -13.96 6.49 -6.44
N ARG A 125 -14.34 7.44 -5.58
CA ARG A 125 -13.62 8.72 -5.43
C ARG A 125 -12.21 8.56 -4.89
N ALA A 126 -12.03 7.64 -3.93
CA ALA A 126 -10.71 7.32 -3.41
C ALA A 126 -9.84 6.64 -4.46
N LEU A 127 -10.43 5.72 -5.24
CA LEU A 127 -9.77 5.04 -6.34
C LEU A 127 -9.32 6.02 -7.44
N GLU A 128 -10.19 6.93 -7.85
CA GLU A 128 -9.87 7.98 -8.84
C GLU A 128 -8.71 8.86 -8.41
N ALA A 129 -8.71 9.29 -7.14
CA ALA A 129 -7.62 10.08 -6.57
C ALA A 129 -6.31 9.29 -6.52
N ALA A 130 -6.37 8.02 -6.10
CA ALA A 130 -5.20 7.16 -6.02
C ALA A 130 -4.61 6.84 -7.41
N VAL A 131 -5.44 6.61 -8.43
CA VAL A 131 -4.98 6.36 -9.80
C VAL A 131 -4.15 7.54 -10.34
N LYS A 132 -4.53 8.79 -10.02
CA LYS A 132 -3.77 9.98 -10.44
C LYS A 132 -2.38 10.03 -9.84
N LEU A 133 -2.20 9.53 -8.63
CA LEU A 133 -0.92 9.54 -7.93
C LEU A 133 -0.10 8.28 -8.20
N LEU A 134 -0.72 7.12 -8.06
CA LEU A 134 -0.04 5.82 -8.05
C LEU A 134 0.05 5.20 -9.47
N GLY A 135 -0.93 5.50 -10.33
CA GLY A 135 -1.14 4.85 -11.62
C GLY A 135 -1.95 3.56 -11.50
N ALA A 136 -2.78 3.29 -12.50
CA ALA A 136 -3.64 2.10 -12.53
C ALA A 136 -2.83 0.79 -12.55
N ASP A 137 -1.63 0.81 -13.10
CA ASP A 137 -0.69 -0.32 -13.17
C ASP A 137 -0.02 -0.68 -11.83
N ARG A 138 -0.34 0.03 -10.77
CA ARG A 138 0.10 -0.27 -9.39
C ARG A 138 -1.05 -0.63 -8.45
N ILE A 139 -2.29 -0.58 -8.95
CA ILE A 139 -3.48 -0.85 -8.14
C ILE A 139 -4.12 -2.16 -8.61
N MET A 140 -4.46 -3.02 -7.64
CA MET A 140 -5.19 -4.26 -7.84
C MET A 140 -6.59 -4.14 -7.24
N LEU A 141 -7.55 -4.88 -7.80
CA LEU A 141 -8.88 -5.00 -7.24
C LEU A 141 -8.83 -5.83 -5.96
N GLY A 142 -9.32 -5.27 -4.85
CA GLY A 142 -9.37 -5.92 -3.54
C GLY A 142 -10.75 -5.77 -2.89
N SER A 143 -11.16 -6.75 -2.09
CA SER A 143 -12.49 -6.80 -1.45
C SER A 143 -12.48 -6.59 0.06
N ASP A 144 -11.36 -6.89 0.71
CA ASP A 144 -11.29 -6.98 2.18
C ASP A 144 -12.27 -8.02 2.76
N TYR A 145 -12.59 -9.06 1.96
CA TYR A 145 -13.43 -10.17 2.43
C TYR A 145 -12.71 -10.97 3.52
N PRO A 146 -13.38 -11.38 4.61
CA PRO A 146 -14.84 -11.34 4.86
C PRO A 146 -15.34 -10.10 5.64
N ILE A 147 -14.50 -9.09 5.87
CA ILE A 147 -14.88 -7.88 6.63
C ILE A 147 -15.95 -7.11 5.86
N PHE A 148 -15.70 -6.86 4.59
CA PHE A 148 -16.69 -6.33 3.66
C PHE A 148 -17.16 -7.45 2.73
N LYS A 149 -18.46 -7.47 2.42
CA LYS A 149 -19.09 -8.48 1.57
C LYS A 149 -19.54 -7.94 0.23
N ASP A 150 -19.29 -6.66 -0.01
CA ASP A 150 -19.65 -6.00 -1.26
C ASP A 150 -18.76 -6.51 -2.40
N ASP A 151 -19.32 -6.58 -3.59
CA ASP A 151 -18.54 -6.81 -4.80
C ASP A 151 -17.67 -5.58 -5.07
N PRO A 152 -16.33 -5.69 -4.99
CA PRO A 152 -15.44 -4.55 -5.15
C PRO A 152 -15.49 -3.97 -6.56
N TYR A 153 -15.83 -4.77 -7.57
CA TYR A 153 -16.01 -4.27 -8.93
C TYR A 153 -17.24 -3.35 -9.00
N ALA A 154 -18.37 -3.80 -8.51
CA ALA A 154 -19.62 -3.02 -8.52
C ALA A 154 -19.55 -1.80 -7.59
N HIS A 155 -18.89 -1.94 -6.44
CA HIS A 155 -18.83 -0.89 -5.42
C HIS A 155 -17.83 0.21 -5.75
N ALA A 156 -16.62 -0.13 -6.20
CA ALA A 156 -15.50 0.80 -6.36
C ALA A 156 -15.13 1.05 -7.82
N LEU A 157 -14.97 -0.01 -8.62
CA LEU A 157 -14.33 0.11 -9.93
C LEU A 157 -15.32 0.52 -11.03
N ALA A 158 -16.48 -0.11 -11.10
CA ALA A 158 -17.46 0.17 -12.15
C ALA A 158 -17.95 1.63 -12.14
N PRO A 159 -18.33 2.23 -10.97
CA PRO A 159 -18.79 3.61 -10.90
C PRO A 159 -17.69 4.66 -10.99
N ALA A 160 -16.40 4.29 -10.88
CA ALA A 160 -15.30 5.25 -10.94
C ALA A 160 -15.19 5.93 -12.31
N ASP A 161 -14.91 7.22 -12.31
CA ASP A 161 -14.63 8.01 -13.53
C ASP A 161 -13.18 7.77 -13.99
N LEU A 162 -12.98 6.57 -14.52
CA LEU A 162 -11.71 6.10 -15.06
C LEU A 162 -11.88 5.60 -16.49
N SER A 163 -10.80 5.65 -17.28
CA SER A 163 -10.82 5.09 -18.64
C SER A 163 -11.10 3.57 -18.61
N ALA A 164 -11.67 3.04 -19.69
CA ALA A 164 -11.87 1.59 -19.83
C ALA A 164 -10.55 0.81 -19.69
N LYS A 165 -9.43 1.40 -20.16
CA LYS A 165 -8.08 0.83 -20.04
C LYS A 165 -7.66 0.74 -18.57
N ASP A 166 -7.85 1.82 -17.79
CA ASP A 166 -7.47 1.82 -16.36
C ASP A 166 -8.34 0.87 -15.57
N LYS A 167 -9.64 0.80 -15.87
CA LYS A 167 -10.55 -0.18 -15.24
C LYS A 167 -10.11 -1.62 -15.52
N GLN A 168 -9.74 -1.94 -16.74
CA GLN A 168 -9.21 -3.26 -17.10
C GLN A 168 -7.89 -3.54 -16.39
N GLN A 169 -7.01 -2.55 -16.32
CA GLN A 169 -5.73 -2.66 -15.63
C GLN A 169 -5.93 -3.03 -14.16
N ILE A 170 -6.79 -2.30 -13.44
CA ILE A 170 -7.08 -2.52 -12.02
C ILE A 170 -7.83 -3.85 -11.80
N ALA A 171 -8.80 -4.18 -12.66
CA ALA A 171 -9.65 -5.34 -12.47
C ALA A 171 -8.89 -6.67 -12.41
N TRP A 172 -7.86 -6.83 -13.24
CA TRP A 172 -7.12 -8.08 -13.31
C TRP A 172 -5.67 -7.96 -13.84
N LYS A 173 -5.41 -6.99 -14.74
CA LYS A 173 -4.14 -6.97 -15.47
C LYS A 173 -2.95 -6.64 -14.58
N THR A 174 -3.09 -5.77 -13.59
CA THR A 174 -2.01 -5.46 -12.63
C THR A 174 -1.59 -6.70 -11.83
N ALA A 175 -2.55 -7.51 -11.42
CA ALA A 175 -2.26 -8.78 -10.72
C ALA A 175 -1.59 -9.79 -11.66
N ASP A 176 -2.05 -9.90 -12.92
CA ASP A 176 -1.47 -10.78 -13.94
C ASP A 176 -0.02 -10.38 -14.27
N ASP A 177 0.24 -9.10 -14.47
CA ASP A 177 1.58 -8.54 -14.69
C ASP A 177 2.52 -8.83 -13.49
N LEU A 178 2.01 -8.70 -12.25
CA LEU A 178 2.75 -9.01 -11.04
C LEU A 178 3.08 -10.51 -10.93
N ILE A 179 2.12 -11.39 -11.19
CA ILE A 179 2.34 -12.85 -11.18
C ILE A 179 3.39 -13.24 -12.22
N THR A 180 3.31 -12.65 -13.41
CA THR A 180 4.31 -12.88 -14.48
C THR A 180 5.69 -12.42 -14.05
N HIS A 181 5.81 -11.25 -13.44
CA HIS A 181 7.07 -10.73 -12.89
C HIS A 181 7.66 -11.67 -11.81
N LEU A 182 6.83 -12.12 -10.86
CA LEU A 182 7.26 -13.04 -9.79
C LEU A 182 7.71 -14.40 -10.34
N SER A 183 7.05 -14.91 -11.37
CA SER A 183 7.44 -16.16 -12.03
C SER A 183 8.83 -16.03 -12.65
N ALA A 184 9.09 -14.94 -13.37
CA ALA A 184 10.41 -14.67 -13.96
C ALA A 184 11.52 -14.49 -12.89
N LEU A 185 11.21 -13.92 -11.72
CA LEU A 185 12.18 -13.83 -10.62
C LEU A 185 12.56 -15.20 -10.05
N ARG A 186 11.63 -16.16 -10.04
CA ARG A 186 11.86 -17.51 -9.51
C ARG A 186 12.65 -18.41 -10.46
N GLU A 187 12.45 -18.26 -11.76
CA GLU A 187 13.16 -19.04 -12.78
C GLU A 187 14.66 -18.74 -12.83
N ASN A 188 15.08 -17.58 -12.32
CA ASN A 188 16.47 -17.13 -12.28
C ASN A 188 17.16 -17.44 -10.92
N THR A 189 16.63 -18.40 -10.17
CA THR A 189 17.21 -18.90 -8.91
C THR A 189 17.79 -20.27 -9.13
#